data_455119c196b60ffae358bb4429cda128
#
_entry.id   455119c196b60ffae358bb4429cda128
#
_cell.length_a   1.000
_cell.length_b   1.000
_cell.length_c   1.000
_cell.angle_alpha   90.00
_cell.angle_beta   90.00
_cell.angle_gamma   90.00
#
_symmetry.space_group_name_H-M   'P 1'
#
loop_
_entity.id
_entity.type
_entity.pdbx_description
1 polymer ?
#
loop_
_entity_poly.entity_id
_entity_poly.type
_entity_poly.pdbx_seq_one_letter_code
_entity_poly.pdbx_strand_id
1 'polypeptide(L)' 'MFTISATALIGCLFGVILLTIGLFTFISQMIDIIKCGADTFDFVLLYVGGMFITLGSLSVLCSTGVLIIV' A
#
# COMPACT_ATOMS: atom_id res chain seq x y z
N MET A 1 -22.54 -4.25 -19.98
CA MET A 1 -21.17 -4.11 -20.42
C MET A 1 -20.45 -3.03 -19.61
N PHE A 2 -19.42 -3.41 -18.97
CA PHE A 2 -18.69 -2.46 -18.15
C PHE A 2 -17.45 -2.02 -18.88
N THR A 3 -17.38 -0.76 -19.12
CA THR A 3 -16.14 -0.14 -19.56
C THR A 3 -15.37 0.21 -18.30
N ILE A 4 -14.44 -0.63 -17.94
CA ILE A 4 -13.49 -0.23 -16.90
C ILE A 4 -12.69 0.91 -17.50
N SER A 5 -12.83 2.10 -16.93
CA SER A 5 -12.05 3.22 -17.41
C SER A 5 -10.57 2.89 -17.21
N ALA A 6 -9.74 3.21 -18.19
CA ALA A 6 -8.31 2.96 -18.12
C ALA A 6 -7.70 3.58 -16.87
N THR A 7 -8.24 4.71 -16.44
CA THR A 7 -7.81 5.41 -15.24
C THR A 7 -8.03 4.56 -13.98
N ALA A 8 -9.20 3.92 -13.89
CA ALA A 8 -9.51 3.07 -12.73
C ALA A 8 -8.61 1.84 -12.70
N LEU A 9 -8.33 1.25 -13.86
CA LEU A 9 -7.45 0.10 -13.96
C LEU A 9 -6.02 0.46 -13.55
N ILE A 10 -5.51 1.58 -14.05
CA ILE A 10 -4.18 2.07 -13.70
C ILE A 10 -4.09 2.37 -12.21
N GLY A 11 -5.11 3.01 -11.64
CA GLY A 11 -5.17 3.31 -10.22
C GLY A 11 -5.16 2.05 -9.37
N CYS A 12 -5.92 1.04 -9.78
CA CYS A 12 -5.98 -0.24 -9.08
C CYS A 12 -4.62 -0.96 -9.10
N LEU A 13 -4.00 -1.02 -10.28
CA LEU A 13 -2.68 -1.62 -10.43
C LEU A 13 -1.64 -0.89 -9.60
N PHE A 14 -1.64 0.42 -9.64
CA PHE A 14 -0.71 1.25 -8.87
C PHE A 14 -0.90 1.02 -7.37
N GLY A 15 -2.15 0.98 -6.93
CA GLY A 15 -2.48 0.72 -5.53
C GLY A 15 -2.02 -0.65 -5.06
N VAL A 16 -2.21 -1.68 -5.88
CA VAL A 16 -1.77 -3.04 -5.54
C VAL A 16 -0.25 -3.10 -5.43
N ILE A 17 0.47 -2.46 -6.36
CA ILE A 17 1.93 -2.42 -6.33
C ILE A 17 2.41 -1.70 -5.07
N LEU A 18 1.85 -0.55 -4.75
CA LEU A 18 2.19 0.20 -3.55
C LEU A 18 1.91 -0.60 -2.29
N LEU A 19 0.77 -1.27 -2.26
CA LEU A 19 0.36 -2.07 -1.11
C LEU A 19 1.33 -3.25 -0.91
N THR A 20 1.72 -3.91 -1.98
CA THR A 20 2.66 -5.03 -1.93
C THR A 20 4.02 -4.56 -1.41
N ILE A 21 4.54 -3.46 -1.94
CA ILE A 21 5.82 -2.90 -1.51
C ILE A 21 5.75 -2.49 -0.04
N GLY A 22 4.68 -1.82 0.35
CA GLY A 22 4.48 -1.38 1.73
C GLY A 22 4.39 -2.53 2.71
N LEU A 23 3.64 -3.57 2.36
CA LEU A 23 3.53 -4.77 3.19
C LEU A 23 4.87 -5.47 3.33
N PHE A 24 5.60 -5.64 2.24
CA PHE A 24 6.90 -6.28 2.27
C PHE A 24 7.87 -5.51 3.16
N THR A 25 7.93 -4.21 3.00
CA THR A 25 8.78 -3.34 3.82
C THR A 25 8.39 -3.42 5.30
N PHE A 26 7.09 -3.37 5.57
CA PHE A 26 6.57 -3.41 6.93
C PHE A 26 6.95 -4.71 7.63
N ILE A 27 6.72 -5.84 6.98
CA ILE A 27 7.05 -7.17 7.53
C ILE A 27 8.56 -7.29 7.76
N SER A 28 9.36 -6.84 6.80
CA SER A 28 10.82 -6.87 6.90
C SER A 28 11.31 -6.06 8.11
N GLN A 29 10.74 -4.87 8.32
CA GLN A 29 11.09 -4.03 9.46
C GLN A 29 10.65 -4.65 10.78
N MET A 30 9.49 -5.28 10.81
CA MET A 30 9.02 -5.97 12.00
C MET A 30 9.98 -7.08 12.40
N ILE A 31 10.46 -7.86 11.44
CA ILE A 31 11.41 -8.93 11.71
C ILE A 31 12.73 -8.35 12.24
N ASP A 32 13.20 -7.26 11.67
CA ASP A 32 14.43 -6.59 12.11
C ASP A 32 14.29 -6.07 13.54
N ILE A 33 13.16 -5.47 13.89
CA ILE A 33 12.89 -4.96 15.23
C ILE A 33 12.90 -6.10 16.24
N ILE A 34 12.33 -7.23 15.88
CA ILE A 34 12.29 -8.40 16.77
C ILE A 34 13.69 -8.98 16.96
N LYS A 35 14.52 -9.00 15.93
CA LYS A 35 15.84 -9.61 15.98
C LYS A 35 16.90 -8.73 16.61
N CYS A 36 16.93 -7.45 16.22
CA CYS A 36 18.02 -6.54 16.57
C CYS A 36 17.62 -5.39 17.49
N GLY A 37 16.33 -5.26 17.80
CA GLY A 37 15.85 -4.14 18.57
C GLY A 37 15.51 -2.94 17.68
N ALA A 38 14.74 -2.01 18.24
CA ALA A 38 14.23 -0.88 17.49
C ALA A 38 15.18 0.30 17.56
N ASP A 39 15.71 0.71 16.41
CA ASP A 39 16.44 1.95 16.27
C ASP A 39 15.51 3.04 15.74
N THR A 40 15.94 4.30 15.90
CA THR A 40 15.17 5.44 15.39
C THR A 40 14.94 5.32 13.87
N PHE A 41 15.94 4.80 13.18
CA PHE A 41 15.86 4.59 11.73
C PHE A 41 14.79 3.56 11.39
N ASP A 42 14.66 2.50 12.20
CA ASP A 42 13.64 1.47 12.01
C ASP A 42 12.24 2.02 12.17
N PHE A 43 12.04 2.93 13.13
CA PHE A 43 10.75 3.60 13.31
C PHE A 43 10.37 4.44 12.11
N VAL A 44 11.33 5.15 11.52
CA VAL A 44 11.08 5.96 10.32
C VAL A 44 10.68 5.07 9.16
N LEU A 45 11.39 3.97 8.95
CA LEU A 45 11.07 3.01 7.88
C LEU A 45 9.71 2.37 8.10
N LEU A 46 9.37 2.05 9.35
CA LEU A 46 8.06 1.50 9.68
C LEU A 46 6.94 2.50 9.37
N TYR A 47 7.17 3.77 9.68
CA TYR A 47 6.23 4.83 9.38
C TYR A 47 6.01 4.97 7.88
N VAL A 48 7.09 4.97 7.10
CA VAL A 48 7.03 5.04 5.64
C VAL A 48 6.26 3.85 5.07
N GLY A 49 6.55 2.65 5.56
CA GLY A 49 5.84 1.44 5.14
C GLY A 49 4.33 1.54 5.43
N GLY A 50 3.98 2.02 6.62
CA GLY A 50 2.59 2.24 7.00
C GLY A 50 1.90 3.26 6.10
N MET A 51 2.59 4.33 5.74
CA MET A 51 2.07 5.32 4.79
C MET A 51 1.82 4.72 3.42
N PHE A 52 2.74 3.92 2.92
CA PHE A 52 2.56 3.25 1.62
C PHE A 52 1.36 2.30 1.65
N ILE A 53 1.20 1.54 2.72
CA ILE A 53 0.05 0.64 2.88
C ILE A 53 -1.25 1.44 2.86
N THR A 54 -1.31 2.53 3.61
CA THR A 54 -2.49 3.39 3.67
C THR A 54 -2.82 3.98 2.31
N LEU A 55 -1.82 4.53 1.63
CA LEU A 55 -2.02 5.12 0.31
C LEU A 55 -2.46 4.08 -0.71
N GLY A 56 -1.84 2.91 -0.70
CA GLY A 56 -2.22 1.82 -1.59
C GLY A 56 -3.64 1.35 -1.34
N SER A 57 -4.01 1.19 -0.08
CA SER A 57 -5.36 0.79 0.31
C SER A 57 -6.40 1.82 -0.13
N LEU A 58 -6.13 3.09 0.10
CA LEU A 58 -7.02 4.17 -0.32
C LEU A 58 -7.17 4.20 -1.84
N SER A 59 -6.07 4.02 -2.57
CA SER A 59 -6.09 4.01 -4.02
C SER A 59 -6.95 2.86 -4.56
N VAL A 60 -6.80 1.67 -3.99
CA VAL A 60 -7.59 0.51 -4.40
C VAL A 60 -9.07 0.72 -4.06
N LEU A 61 -9.37 1.21 -2.88
CA LEU A 61 -10.74 1.48 -2.46
C LEU A 61 -11.39 2.55 -3.34
N CYS A 62 -10.65 3.60 -3.66
CA CYS A 62 -11.16 4.67 -4.51
C CYS A 62 -11.48 4.15 -5.91
N SER A 63 -10.59 3.35 -6.48
CA SER A 63 -10.81 2.75 -7.80
C SER A 63 -12.00 1.80 -7.79
N THR A 64 -12.13 0.98 -6.74
CA THR A 64 -13.25 0.06 -6.59
C THR A 64 -14.55 0.83 -6.37
N GLY A 65 -14.51 1.90 -5.59
CA GLY A 65 -15.68 2.75 -5.35
C GLY A 65 -16.18 3.39 -6.63
N VAL A 66 -15.28 3.88 -7.48
CA VAL A 66 -15.65 4.45 -8.77
C VAL A 66 -16.29 3.39 -9.67
N LEU A 67 -15.77 2.18 -9.65
CA LEU A 67 -16.34 1.07 -10.43
C LEU A 67 -17.74 0.70 -9.96
N ILE A 68 -17.99 0.72 -8.66
CA ILE A 68 -19.29 0.39 -8.10
C ILE A 68 -20.32 1.48 -8.40
N ILE A 69 -19.91 2.74 -8.34
CA ILE A 69 -20.81 3.88 -8.59
C ILE A 69 -21.17 3.97 -10.07
N VAL A 70 -20.27 3.62 -10.94
CA VAL A 70 -20.50 3.64 -12.37
C VAL A 70 -21.15 2.36 -12.85
#